data_2baff1f0821f826bc7467766ceae8482
#
_entry.id   2baff1f0821f826bc7467766ceae8482
#
_cell.length_a   1.000
_cell.length_b   1.000
_cell.length_c   1.000
_cell.angle_alpha   90.00
_cell.angle_beta   90.00
_cell.angle_gamma   90.00
#
_symmetry.space_group_name_H-M   'P 1'
#
loop_
_entity.id
_entity.type
_entity.pdbx_description
1 polymer ?
#
loop_
_entity_poly.entity_id
_entity_poly.type
_entity_poly.pdbx_seq_one_letter_code
_entity_poly.pdbx_strand_id
1 'polypeptide(L)'
;MARFEREPSEFIEKLVYLNRVSKTVKGGRVMKFAALMVVGDEKGRVGFGTGKAAEVPEAIRKGIEDAKKNMITVSLAGTSIPHEVIGEFGAGRVLMKPAAPGTGVIAGGPVRAVMEAVGIKDIRTKCLRSNNPQNVVSATFEGLKSLRSPEEVARIRGKSVEEIVG
;
A
#
# COMPACT_ATOMS: atom_id res chain seq x y z
N MET A 1 -16.38 -28.46 -13.67
CA MET A 1 -15.98 -27.16 -13.12
C MET A 1 -14.53 -27.25 -12.70
N ALA A 2 -13.62 -26.68 -13.48
CA ALA A 2 -12.21 -26.70 -13.17
C ALA A 2 -11.95 -25.75 -11.98
N ARG A 3 -11.60 -26.32 -10.84
CA ARG A 3 -11.11 -25.61 -9.66
C ARG A 3 -9.70 -25.15 -10.02
N PHE A 4 -9.52 -23.89 -10.33
CA PHE A 4 -8.19 -23.31 -10.44
C PHE A 4 -7.53 -23.42 -9.07
N GLU A 5 -6.72 -24.41 -8.86
CA GLU A 5 -5.78 -24.47 -7.75
C GLU A 5 -4.77 -23.35 -7.97
N ARG A 6 -4.95 -22.26 -7.20
CA ARG A 6 -3.92 -21.23 -7.10
C ARG A 6 -2.76 -21.84 -6.35
N GLU A 7 -1.59 -21.90 -6.98
CA GLU A 7 -0.35 -22.14 -6.27
C GLU A 7 -0.29 -21.18 -5.08
N PRO A 8 0.20 -21.61 -3.90
CA PRO A 8 0.32 -20.74 -2.75
C PRO A 8 1.23 -19.57 -3.13
N SER A 9 0.62 -18.41 -3.38
CA SER A 9 1.37 -17.21 -3.68
C SER A 9 2.11 -16.79 -2.40
N GLU A 10 3.42 -16.56 -2.50
CA GLU A 10 4.23 -15.99 -1.41
C GLU A 10 3.75 -14.59 -1.01
N PHE A 11 2.77 -14.05 -1.71
CA PHE A 11 2.24 -12.71 -1.56
C PHE A 11 0.78 -12.73 -1.10
N ILE A 12 0.48 -11.85 -0.14
CA ILE A 12 -0.89 -11.53 0.22
C ILE A 12 -1.44 -10.52 -0.78
N GLU A 13 -2.61 -10.82 -1.31
CA GLU A 13 -3.30 -10.00 -2.29
C GLU A 13 -4.57 -9.42 -1.64
N LYS A 14 -4.70 -8.09 -1.61
CA LYS A 14 -5.85 -7.40 -1.03
C LYS A 14 -6.53 -6.51 -2.06
N LEU A 15 -7.84 -6.70 -2.21
CA LEU A 15 -8.69 -5.83 -2.99
C LEU A 15 -9.08 -4.63 -2.11
N VAL A 16 -8.61 -3.44 -2.48
CA VAL A 16 -8.93 -2.19 -1.77
C VAL A 16 -10.24 -1.60 -2.26
N TYR A 17 -10.45 -1.64 -3.57
CA TYR A 17 -11.53 -0.92 -4.22
C TYR A 17 -11.92 -1.59 -5.53
N LEU A 18 -13.22 -1.76 -5.76
CA LEU A 18 -13.79 -2.27 -6.99
C LEU A 18 -15.00 -1.44 -7.39
N ASN A 19 -14.95 -0.82 -8.56
CA ASN A 19 -16.08 -0.07 -9.10
C ASN A 19 -16.34 -0.38 -10.54
N ARG A 20 -17.62 -0.23 -10.90
CA ARG A 20 -18.03 -0.23 -12.28
C ARG A 20 -17.88 1.17 -12.87
N VAL A 21 -17.08 1.29 -13.91
CA VAL A 21 -16.80 2.54 -14.62
C VAL A 21 -17.36 2.50 -16.04
N SER A 22 -17.66 3.64 -16.60
CA SER A 22 -18.18 3.73 -17.95
C SER A 22 -17.46 4.80 -18.77
N LYS A 23 -17.31 4.52 -20.07
CA LYS A 23 -16.82 5.49 -21.06
C LYS A 23 -17.92 5.73 -22.06
N THR A 24 -18.33 6.99 -22.25
CA THR A 24 -19.28 7.38 -23.27
C THR A 24 -18.59 7.44 -24.63
N VAL A 25 -19.13 6.72 -25.60
CA VAL A 25 -18.63 6.66 -26.98
C VAL A 25 -19.78 6.95 -27.95
N LYS A 26 -19.50 7.12 -29.24
CA LYS A 26 -20.52 7.19 -30.28
C LYS A 26 -21.33 5.87 -30.25
N GLY A 27 -22.61 5.93 -30.04
CA GLY A 27 -23.46 4.74 -29.96
C GLY A 27 -23.76 4.21 -28.58
N GLY A 28 -23.23 4.82 -27.50
CA GLY A 28 -23.61 4.43 -26.15
C GLY A 28 -22.48 4.51 -25.10
N ARG A 29 -22.56 3.61 -24.11
CA ARG A 29 -21.60 3.55 -23.00
C ARG A 29 -20.89 2.20 -23.00
N VAL A 30 -19.58 2.21 -22.90
CA VAL A 30 -18.79 1.00 -22.66
C VAL A 30 -18.55 0.88 -21.15
N MET A 31 -19.04 -0.21 -20.56
CA MET A 31 -18.92 -0.51 -19.14
C MET A 31 -17.71 -1.41 -18.88
N LYS A 32 -16.94 -1.09 -17.84
CA LYS A 32 -15.83 -1.89 -17.36
C LYS A 32 -15.79 -1.88 -15.83
N PHE A 33 -15.05 -2.81 -15.25
CA PHE A 33 -14.72 -2.82 -13.82
C PHE A 33 -13.31 -2.32 -13.62
N ALA A 34 -13.13 -1.44 -12.61
CA ALA A 34 -11.83 -0.97 -12.18
C ALA A 34 -11.54 -1.51 -10.78
N ALA A 35 -10.43 -2.20 -10.62
CA ALA A 35 -9.98 -2.76 -9.35
C ALA A 35 -8.67 -2.07 -8.93
N LEU A 36 -8.56 -1.72 -7.65
CA LEU A 36 -7.32 -1.28 -6.99
C LEU A 36 -6.86 -2.41 -6.09
N MET A 37 -5.69 -2.96 -6.39
CA MET A 37 -5.10 -4.08 -5.67
C MET A 37 -3.84 -3.66 -4.93
N VAL A 38 -3.64 -4.24 -3.75
CA VAL A 38 -2.40 -4.17 -2.98
C VAL A 38 -1.85 -5.58 -2.81
N VAL A 39 -0.57 -5.75 -3.04
CA VAL A 39 0.14 -7.03 -2.95
C VAL A 39 1.37 -6.84 -2.08
N GLY A 40 1.60 -7.73 -1.12
CA GLY A 40 2.77 -7.67 -0.25
C GLY A 40 3.19 -9.04 0.28
N ASP A 41 4.39 -9.13 0.79
CA ASP A 41 4.99 -10.36 1.33
C ASP A 41 5.00 -10.43 2.87
N GLU A 42 4.38 -9.45 3.55
CA GLU A 42 4.44 -9.27 5.00
C GLU A 42 5.87 -9.15 5.60
N LYS A 43 6.87 -8.97 4.75
CA LYS A 43 8.29 -8.87 5.13
C LYS A 43 8.92 -7.54 4.72
N GLY A 44 8.10 -6.55 4.47
CA GLY A 44 8.52 -5.20 4.10
C GLY A 44 8.46 -4.88 2.61
N ARG A 45 8.05 -5.81 1.74
CA ARG A 45 7.83 -5.52 0.32
C ARG A 45 6.34 -5.39 0.03
N VAL A 46 5.96 -4.36 -0.67
CA VAL A 46 4.57 -4.10 -1.04
C VAL A 46 4.49 -3.36 -2.37
N GLY A 47 3.45 -3.64 -3.11
CA GLY A 47 3.12 -2.95 -4.35
C GLY A 47 1.62 -2.67 -4.44
N PHE A 48 1.24 -1.69 -5.22
CA PHE A 48 -0.15 -1.50 -5.60
C PHE A 48 -0.28 -1.35 -7.10
N GLY A 49 -1.43 -1.73 -7.60
CA GLY A 49 -1.71 -1.66 -9.02
C GLY A 49 -3.20 -1.52 -9.30
N THR A 50 -3.50 -1.04 -10.48
CA THR A 50 -4.88 -0.89 -10.96
C THR A 50 -5.12 -1.75 -12.17
N GLY A 51 -6.28 -2.42 -12.17
CA GLY A 51 -6.71 -3.21 -13.32
C GLY A 51 -8.08 -2.77 -13.81
N LYS A 52 -8.26 -2.73 -15.12
CA LYS A 52 -9.57 -2.50 -15.75
C LYS A 52 -9.87 -3.57 -16.78
N ALA A 53 -11.07 -4.16 -16.69
CA ALA A 53 -11.55 -5.16 -17.64
C ALA A 53 -13.06 -5.17 -17.71
N ALA A 54 -13.61 -5.89 -18.69
CA ALA A 54 -15.05 -6.09 -18.82
C ALA A 54 -15.62 -6.97 -17.70
N GLU A 55 -14.79 -7.88 -17.16
CA GLU A 55 -15.15 -8.80 -16.09
C GLU A 55 -14.32 -8.52 -14.82
N VAL A 56 -14.93 -8.77 -13.66
CA VAL A 56 -14.28 -8.54 -12.35
C VAL A 56 -13.02 -9.39 -12.15
N PRO A 57 -13.00 -10.72 -12.40
CA PRO A 57 -11.82 -11.54 -12.23
C PRO A 57 -10.62 -11.06 -13.06
N GLU A 58 -10.87 -10.65 -14.29
CA GLU A 58 -9.84 -10.11 -15.19
C GLU A 58 -9.30 -8.76 -14.71
N ALA A 59 -10.17 -7.88 -14.18
CA ALA A 59 -9.74 -6.62 -13.60
C ALA A 59 -8.83 -6.83 -12.38
N ILE A 60 -9.18 -7.77 -11.51
CA ILE A 60 -8.38 -8.15 -10.34
C ILE A 60 -7.03 -8.73 -10.78
N ARG A 61 -7.01 -9.68 -11.71
CA ARG A 61 -5.77 -10.29 -12.23
C ARG A 61 -4.81 -9.23 -12.77
N LYS A 62 -5.30 -8.31 -13.60
CA LYS A 62 -4.49 -7.20 -14.13
C LYS A 62 -3.97 -6.28 -13.04
N GLY A 63 -4.79 -5.99 -12.02
CA GLY A 63 -4.35 -5.20 -10.87
C GLY A 63 -3.25 -5.86 -10.06
N ILE A 64 -3.31 -7.16 -9.87
CA ILE A 64 -2.27 -7.95 -9.20
C ILE A 64 -0.97 -7.95 -10.01
N GLU A 65 -1.03 -8.17 -11.31
CA GLU A 65 0.14 -8.13 -12.19
C GLU A 65 0.82 -6.75 -12.18
N ASP A 66 0.03 -5.68 -12.22
CA ASP A 66 0.51 -4.31 -12.13
C ASP A 66 1.15 -4.02 -10.75
N ALA A 67 0.51 -4.46 -9.67
CA ALA A 67 1.05 -4.33 -8.31
C ALA A 67 2.39 -5.06 -8.14
N LYS A 68 2.53 -6.27 -8.68
CA LYS A 68 3.78 -7.06 -8.65
C LYS A 68 4.93 -6.39 -9.40
N LYS A 69 4.64 -5.62 -10.45
CA LYS A 69 5.66 -4.85 -11.20
C LYS A 69 6.15 -3.62 -10.42
N ASN A 70 5.29 -3.05 -9.60
CA ASN A 70 5.53 -1.78 -8.89
C ASN A 70 5.82 -1.99 -7.40
N MET A 71 6.49 -3.09 -7.03
CA MET A 71 6.83 -3.36 -5.64
C MET A 71 7.96 -2.46 -5.14
N ILE A 72 7.80 -2.00 -3.91
CA ILE A 72 8.81 -1.23 -3.17
C ILE A 72 9.21 -1.99 -1.91
N THR A 73 10.41 -1.69 -1.41
CA THR A 73 10.88 -2.16 -0.10
C THR A 73 10.76 -1.04 0.92
N VAL A 74 10.18 -1.35 2.06
CA VAL A 74 9.90 -0.40 3.14
C VAL A 74 10.85 -0.68 4.32
N SER A 75 11.43 0.38 4.87
CA SER A 75 12.24 0.29 6.10
C SER A 75 11.32 0.13 7.31
N LEU A 76 11.40 -1.02 7.97
CA LEU A 76 10.62 -1.34 9.17
C LEU A 76 11.50 -1.21 10.43
N ALA A 77 10.86 -0.90 11.55
CA ALA A 77 11.46 -0.93 12.88
C ALA A 77 10.67 -1.89 13.78
N GLY A 78 11.11 -3.15 13.86
CA GLY A 78 10.38 -4.20 14.58
C GLY A 78 9.00 -4.43 13.97
N THR A 79 7.94 -4.17 14.75
CA THR A 79 6.54 -4.33 14.33
C THR A 79 5.91 -3.05 13.76
N SER A 80 6.66 -1.95 13.72
CA SER A 80 6.19 -0.61 13.33
C SER A 80 7.13 0.05 12.32
N ILE A 81 6.95 1.35 12.10
CA ILE A 81 7.79 2.20 11.25
C ILE A 81 8.88 2.91 12.09
N PRO A 82 10.03 3.29 11.50
CA PRO A 82 11.13 3.91 12.24
C PRO A 82 10.80 5.28 12.83
N HIS A 83 10.02 6.09 12.14
CA HIS A 83 9.68 7.46 12.53
C HIS A 83 8.34 7.89 11.96
N GLU A 84 7.81 9.00 12.48
CA GLU A 84 6.62 9.66 11.94
C GLU A 84 6.88 10.18 10.53
N VAL A 85 5.89 10.02 9.67
CA VAL A 85 5.94 10.49 8.29
C VAL A 85 4.57 10.92 7.82
N ILE A 86 4.54 11.91 6.92
CA ILE A 86 3.36 12.33 6.18
C ILE A 86 3.61 12.03 4.71
N GLY A 87 2.80 11.14 4.13
CA GLY A 87 2.79 10.88 2.72
C GLY A 87 1.80 11.79 1.99
N GLU A 88 2.21 12.34 0.86
CA GLU A 88 1.36 13.19 0.02
C GLU A 88 1.40 12.72 -1.42
N PHE A 89 0.25 12.64 -2.04
CA PHE A 89 0.09 12.37 -3.47
C PHE A 89 -1.21 13.00 -3.97
N GLY A 90 -1.10 13.95 -4.90
CA GLY A 90 -2.25 14.69 -5.41
C GLY A 90 -3.04 15.34 -4.27
N ALA A 91 -4.32 15.02 -4.16
CA ALA A 91 -5.18 15.48 -3.07
C ALA A 91 -5.07 14.62 -1.81
N GLY A 92 -4.37 13.47 -1.86
CA GLY A 92 -4.20 12.57 -0.73
C GLY A 92 -3.10 13.05 0.23
N ARG A 93 -3.39 12.98 1.53
CA ARG A 93 -2.41 13.24 2.59
C ARG A 93 -2.67 12.29 3.73
N VAL A 94 -1.68 11.49 4.09
CA VAL A 94 -1.78 10.46 5.12
C VAL A 94 -0.68 10.66 6.15
N LEU A 95 -1.08 10.81 7.41
CA LEU A 95 -0.17 10.84 8.55
C LEU A 95 0.03 9.41 9.05
N MET A 96 1.28 9.02 9.26
CA MET A 96 1.66 7.72 9.82
C MET A 96 2.58 7.94 11.01
N LYS A 97 2.21 7.39 12.18
CA LYS A 97 2.98 7.47 13.42
C LYS A 97 3.34 6.07 13.91
N PRO A 98 4.57 5.85 14.36
CA PRO A 98 4.93 4.59 15.00
C PRO A 98 4.10 4.39 16.28
N ALA A 99 3.87 3.14 16.64
CA ALA A 99 3.13 2.76 17.82
C ALA A 99 3.86 1.67 18.61
N ALA A 100 3.59 1.61 19.90
CA ALA A 100 4.12 0.57 20.78
C ALA A 100 3.55 -0.81 20.39
N PRO A 101 4.31 -1.91 20.60
CA PRO A 101 3.81 -3.27 20.41
C PRO A 101 2.50 -3.51 21.16
N GLY A 102 1.54 -4.16 20.50
CA GLY A 102 0.20 -4.43 21.04
C GLY A 102 -0.86 -3.38 20.71
N THR A 103 -0.52 -2.25 20.10
CA THR A 103 -1.47 -1.23 19.67
C THR A 103 -2.34 -1.69 18.50
N GLY A 104 -1.78 -2.50 17.61
CA GLY A 104 -2.44 -2.95 16.39
C GLY A 104 -2.41 -1.91 15.27
N VAL A 105 -3.04 -2.24 14.15
CA VAL A 105 -3.13 -1.35 12.98
C VAL A 105 -4.35 -0.45 13.12
N ILE A 106 -4.11 0.82 13.46
CA ILE A 106 -5.15 1.85 13.51
C ILE A 106 -5.08 2.65 12.21
N ALA A 107 -5.91 2.26 11.26
CA ALA A 107 -5.90 2.84 9.92
C ALA A 107 -7.29 2.75 9.26
N GLY A 108 -7.57 3.68 8.35
CA GLY A 108 -8.70 3.57 7.43
C GLY A 108 -8.54 2.41 6.45
N GLY A 109 -9.64 1.94 5.83
CA GLY A 109 -9.65 0.75 4.97
C GLY A 109 -8.50 0.65 3.95
N PRO A 110 -8.30 1.65 3.08
CA PRO A 110 -7.21 1.61 2.09
C PRO A 110 -5.82 1.55 2.72
N VAL A 111 -5.57 2.35 3.74
CA VAL A 111 -4.27 2.38 4.44
C VAL A 111 -4.04 1.08 5.20
N ARG A 112 -5.07 0.54 5.86
CA ARG A 112 -4.99 -0.75 6.56
C ARG A 112 -4.57 -1.87 5.62
N ALA A 113 -5.16 -1.95 4.43
CA ALA A 113 -4.79 -2.95 3.43
C ALA A 113 -3.30 -2.89 3.07
N VAL A 114 -2.76 -1.68 2.92
CA VAL A 114 -1.32 -1.49 2.65
C VAL A 114 -0.47 -1.93 3.85
N MET A 115 -0.81 -1.50 5.07
CA MET A 115 -0.02 -1.82 6.27
C MET A 115 0.01 -3.32 6.57
N GLU A 116 -1.11 -4.00 6.43
CA GLU A 116 -1.17 -5.46 6.60
C GLU A 116 -0.38 -6.20 5.51
N ALA A 117 -0.40 -5.73 4.27
CA ALA A 117 0.37 -6.31 3.18
C ALA A 117 1.89 -6.11 3.35
N VAL A 118 2.32 -5.00 3.94
CA VAL A 118 3.72 -4.75 4.30
C VAL A 118 4.19 -5.65 5.45
N GLY A 119 3.29 -6.04 6.35
CA GLY A 119 3.60 -6.77 7.57
C GLY A 119 3.78 -5.88 8.81
N ILE A 120 3.32 -4.64 8.75
CA ILE A 120 3.29 -3.73 9.91
C ILE A 120 2.15 -4.16 10.83
N LYS A 121 2.47 -4.39 12.10
CA LYS A 121 1.50 -4.84 13.12
C LYS A 121 1.01 -3.74 14.03
N ASP A 122 1.81 -2.70 14.22
CA ASP A 122 1.54 -1.62 15.17
C ASP A 122 1.82 -0.26 14.51
N ILE A 123 0.76 0.47 14.21
CA ILE A 123 0.85 1.79 13.59
C ILE A 123 -0.42 2.60 13.86
N ARG A 124 -0.27 3.91 13.93
CA ARG A 124 -1.39 4.86 13.98
C ARG A 124 -1.37 5.74 12.74
N THR A 125 -2.47 5.78 12.03
CA THR A 125 -2.58 6.56 10.80
C THR A 125 -3.83 7.41 10.76
N LYS A 126 -3.78 8.48 9.97
CA LYS A 126 -4.95 9.33 9.70
C LYS A 126 -4.89 9.92 8.30
N CYS A 127 -5.98 9.80 7.55
CA CYS A 127 -6.16 10.54 6.30
C CYS A 127 -6.54 11.99 6.63
N LEU A 128 -5.73 12.95 6.18
CA LEU A 128 -5.89 14.35 6.52
C LEU A 128 -6.67 15.16 5.47
N ARG A 129 -6.75 14.66 4.25
CA ARG A 129 -7.43 15.34 3.13
C ARG A 129 -8.39 14.40 2.42
N SER A 130 -8.08 14.01 1.19
CA SER A 130 -8.95 13.18 0.34
C SER A 130 -9.20 11.79 0.93
N ASN A 131 -10.43 11.30 0.77
CA ASN A 131 -10.82 9.92 1.08
C ASN A 131 -10.87 9.04 -0.17
N ASN A 132 -10.44 9.53 -1.33
CA ASN A 132 -10.38 8.72 -2.54
C ASN A 132 -9.37 7.58 -2.35
N PRO A 133 -9.79 6.30 -2.46
CA PRO A 133 -8.92 5.15 -2.18
C PRO A 133 -7.62 5.15 -2.98
N GLN A 134 -7.66 5.54 -4.24
CA GLN A 134 -6.48 5.58 -5.09
C GLN A 134 -5.48 6.65 -4.61
N ASN A 135 -5.95 7.85 -4.29
CA ASN A 135 -5.09 8.91 -3.77
C ASN A 135 -4.52 8.57 -2.40
N VAL A 136 -5.34 7.97 -1.53
CA VAL A 136 -4.92 7.54 -0.18
C VAL A 136 -3.84 6.47 -0.27
N VAL A 137 -4.01 5.44 -1.10
CA VAL A 137 -2.99 4.39 -1.30
C VAL A 137 -1.71 4.98 -1.86
N SER A 138 -1.79 5.82 -2.90
CA SER A 138 -0.61 6.47 -3.48
C SER A 138 0.13 7.35 -2.48
N ALA A 139 -0.58 8.14 -1.68
CA ALA A 139 0.00 8.95 -0.61
C ALA A 139 0.67 8.09 0.47
N THR A 140 0.07 6.98 0.85
CA THR A 140 0.65 6.01 1.78
C THR A 140 1.96 5.45 1.25
N PHE A 141 2.01 5.08 -0.02
CA PHE A 141 3.23 4.58 -0.68
C PHE A 141 4.34 5.62 -0.73
N GLU A 142 4.03 6.88 -1.04
CA GLU A 142 5.02 7.97 -1.01
C GLU A 142 5.58 8.19 0.41
N GLY A 143 4.73 8.12 1.43
CA GLY A 143 5.18 8.15 2.81
C GLY A 143 6.08 6.97 3.18
N LEU A 144 5.71 5.75 2.80
CA LEU A 144 6.52 4.55 3.06
C LEU A 144 7.88 4.56 2.33
N LYS A 145 7.94 5.11 1.12
CA LYS A 145 9.20 5.29 0.37
C LYS A 145 10.15 6.28 1.06
N SER A 146 9.61 7.26 1.76
CA SER A 146 10.40 8.29 2.45
C SER A 146 10.96 7.84 3.80
N LEU A 147 10.53 6.69 4.32
CA LEU A 147 11.05 6.12 5.56
C LEU A 147 12.53 5.75 5.43
N ARG A 148 13.31 6.10 6.44
CA ARG A 148 14.73 5.77 6.53
C ARG A 148 15.03 5.02 7.81
N SER A 149 15.83 3.97 7.71
CA SER A 149 16.32 3.27 8.89
C SER A 149 17.37 4.11 9.63
N PRO A 150 17.52 3.94 10.97
CA PRO A 150 18.58 4.59 11.73
C PRO A 150 19.98 4.32 11.17
N GLU A 151 20.22 3.12 10.67
CA GLU A 151 21.48 2.69 10.04
C GLU A 151 21.78 3.48 8.76
N GLU A 152 20.77 3.69 7.93
CA GLU A 152 20.90 4.48 6.71
C GLU A 152 21.22 5.95 7.03
N VAL A 153 20.54 6.53 8.02
CA VAL A 153 20.78 7.91 8.46
C VAL A 153 22.19 8.04 9.07
N ALA A 154 22.62 7.07 9.90
CA ALA A 154 23.96 7.02 10.48
C ALA A 154 25.04 7.02 9.39
N ARG A 155 24.87 6.19 8.35
CA ARG A 155 25.78 6.14 7.20
C ARG A 155 25.85 7.49 6.46
N ILE A 156 24.72 8.13 6.23
CA ILE A 156 24.65 9.43 5.53
C ILE A 156 25.32 10.54 6.34
N ARG A 157 25.14 10.54 7.66
CA ARG A 157 25.70 11.55 8.57
C ARG A 157 27.13 11.26 9.04
N GLY A 158 27.67 10.07 8.77
CA GLY A 158 28.99 9.64 9.26
C GLY A 158 29.07 9.50 10.76
N LYS A 159 27.96 9.13 11.43
CA LYS A 159 27.84 8.94 12.88
C LYS A 159 27.49 7.50 13.23
N SER A 160 27.65 7.12 14.48
CA SER A 160 27.19 5.82 14.96
C SER A 160 25.65 5.77 15.08
N VAL A 161 25.08 4.57 15.02
CA VAL A 161 23.63 4.39 15.20
C VAL A 161 23.18 4.85 16.58
N GLU A 162 24.01 4.61 17.61
CA GLU A 162 23.75 5.00 18.99
C GLU A 162 23.64 6.52 19.15
N GLU A 163 24.46 7.29 18.43
CA GLU A 163 24.39 8.76 18.42
C GLU A 163 23.14 9.30 17.68
N ILE A 164 22.54 8.51 16.81
CA ILE A 164 21.35 8.90 16.05
C ILE A 164 20.07 8.60 16.84
N VAL A 165 20.04 7.47 17.52
CA VAL A 165 18.86 7.00 18.27
C VAL A 165 18.77 7.62 19.67
N GLY A 166 19.90 7.97 20.23
CA GLY A 166 20.01 8.57 21.58
C GLY A 166 20.10 7.53 22.66
#